data_adcc7fcf7bb24bda51831197709288d3
#
_entry.id   adcc7fcf7bb24bda51831197709288d3
#
_cell.length_a   1.000
_cell.length_b   1.000
_cell.length_c   1.000
_cell.angle_alpha   90.00
_cell.angle_beta   90.00
_cell.angle_gamma   90.00
#
_symmetry.space_group_name_H-M   'P 1'
#
loop_
_entity.id
_entity.type
_entity.pdbx_description
1 polymer ?
#
loop_
_entity_poly.entity_id
_entity_poly.type
_entity_poly.pdbx_seq_one_letter_code
_entity_poly.pdbx_strand_id
1 'polypeptide(L)'
;IDGALAVGGTNGYGEIPIVIDDAAYRDTRSPRGGVVIQEDWFHPERIILDDALMAVPKVSTGDRFAAPIVGVLDYNYGNFKLLNPKPWPAVVPGGLEPETTTLEGGAELLKIATFNVLNLDPSDTTFDALAVQIVDNLGAPDIVALQEIQDNNGEKDDGTVDASLTYGALITAIEAAGGPEYDWRDVAPADNQDGGAPGGNIRVGFLFRPHRVTFVDRGTAGPRDATQPVMGRAGVELTLSPGRVGPTNNAFFDSRKPLAGEFLFNGSTVFVVANHLNSK
;
A
#
# COMPACT_ATOMS: atom_id res chain seq x y z
N ILE A 1 11.56 -0.68 -32.14
CA ILE A 1 12.36 -0.93 -30.91
C ILE A 1 12.64 -2.42 -30.86
N ASP A 2 13.90 -2.79 -30.80
CA ASP A 2 14.36 -4.16 -30.58
C ASP A 2 14.86 -4.29 -29.13
N GLY A 3 14.69 -5.50 -28.54
CA GLY A 3 15.11 -5.74 -27.16
C GLY A 3 14.32 -4.94 -26.12
N ALA A 4 13.05 -4.68 -26.35
CA ALA A 4 12.21 -3.95 -25.40
C ALA A 4 12.07 -4.72 -24.09
N LEU A 5 12.48 -4.07 -23.00
CA LEU A 5 12.42 -4.57 -21.61
C LEU A 5 11.48 -3.70 -20.80
N ALA A 6 10.47 -4.29 -20.19
CA ALA A 6 9.57 -3.59 -19.27
C ALA A 6 10.32 -3.24 -17.97
N VAL A 7 10.32 -1.95 -17.64
CA VAL A 7 10.92 -1.41 -16.39
C VAL A 7 9.86 -0.99 -15.37
N GLY A 8 8.62 -1.30 -15.65
CA GLY A 8 7.44 -1.19 -14.79
C GLY A 8 6.32 -2.05 -15.34
N GLY A 9 5.33 -2.36 -14.52
CA GLY A 9 4.13 -3.10 -14.95
C GLY A 9 3.22 -2.25 -15.82
N THR A 10 2.27 -2.90 -16.53
CA THR A 10 1.18 -2.21 -17.24
C THR A 10 0.34 -1.44 -16.22
N ASN A 11 0.22 -0.13 -16.39
CA ASN A 11 -0.55 0.73 -15.50
C ASN A 11 -2.05 0.74 -15.86
N GLY A 12 -2.86 1.43 -15.04
CA GLY A 12 -4.31 1.56 -15.24
C GLY A 12 -4.72 2.38 -16.46
N TYR A 13 -3.77 3.06 -17.12
CA TYR A 13 -3.97 3.84 -18.33
C TYR A 13 -3.59 3.09 -19.60
N GLY A 14 -3.30 1.79 -19.54
CA GLY A 14 -2.87 1.03 -20.69
C GLY A 14 -1.45 1.40 -21.17
N GLU A 15 -0.56 1.75 -20.26
CA GLU A 15 0.80 2.17 -20.57
C GLU A 15 1.84 1.22 -19.97
N ILE A 16 2.93 0.95 -20.71
CA ILE A 16 4.05 0.12 -20.28
C ILE A 16 5.34 0.93 -20.41
N PRO A 17 6.05 1.28 -19.32
CA PRO A 17 7.36 1.89 -19.43
C PRO A 17 8.40 0.83 -19.83
N ILE A 18 9.13 1.10 -20.90
CA ILE A 18 10.20 0.23 -21.41
C ILE A 18 11.51 0.97 -21.56
N VAL A 19 12.59 0.21 -21.59
CA VAL A 19 13.90 0.62 -22.12
C VAL A 19 14.37 -0.40 -23.14
N ILE A 20 15.38 -0.03 -23.94
CA ILE A 20 16.14 -1.00 -24.72
C ILE A 20 17.08 -1.72 -23.74
N ASP A 21 17.11 -3.04 -23.76
CA ASP A 21 18.01 -3.83 -22.88
C ASP A 21 19.46 -3.71 -23.36
N ASP A 22 20.04 -2.54 -23.19
CA ASP A 22 21.44 -2.25 -23.49
C ASP A 22 22.28 -2.29 -22.20
N ALA A 23 23.44 -2.91 -22.28
CA ALA A 23 24.37 -3.00 -21.16
C ALA A 23 24.86 -1.63 -20.67
N ALA A 24 24.87 -0.60 -21.54
CA ALA A 24 25.29 0.74 -21.19
C ALA A 24 24.42 1.41 -20.11
N TYR A 25 23.15 0.99 -19.97
CA TYR A 25 22.18 1.61 -19.04
C TYR A 25 21.80 0.69 -17.87
N ARG A 26 22.44 -0.47 -17.72
CA ARG A 26 22.10 -1.43 -16.64
C ARG A 26 22.37 -0.87 -15.25
N ASP A 27 23.39 -0.04 -15.08
CA ASP A 27 23.77 0.53 -13.78
C ASP A 27 22.77 1.56 -13.25
N THR A 28 21.86 2.04 -14.10
CA THR A 28 20.80 2.98 -13.71
C THR A 28 19.49 2.29 -13.34
N ARG A 29 19.50 0.97 -13.22
CA ARG A 29 18.34 0.16 -12.80
C ARG A 29 18.50 -0.35 -11.39
N SER A 30 17.37 -0.46 -10.67
CA SER A 30 17.34 -1.11 -9.37
C SER A 30 17.67 -2.61 -9.53
N PRO A 31 18.06 -3.31 -8.45
CA PRO A 31 18.25 -4.77 -8.48
C PRO A 31 17.00 -5.53 -8.96
N ARG A 32 15.83 -4.94 -8.85
CA ARG A 32 14.55 -5.50 -9.31
C ARG A 32 14.15 -5.08 -10.72
N GLY A 33 15.04 -4.39 -11.44
CA GLY A 33 14.87 -4.04 -12.86
C GLY A 33 14.14 -2.74 -13.16
N GLY A 34 13.63 -2.04 -12.16
CA GLY A 34 13.03 -0.71 -12.35
C GLY A 34 14.08 0.36 -12.63
N VAL A 35 13.71 1.42 -13.36
CA VAL A 35 14.61 2.56 -13.59
C VAL A 35 14.78 3.40 -12.32
N VAL A 36 16.01 3.87 -12.08
CA VAL A 36 16.34 4.75 -10.96
C VAL A 36 16.63 6.14 -11.50
N ILE A 37 15.79 7.11 -11.13
CA ILE A 37 15.99 8.53 -11.47
C ILE A 37 17.13 9.08 -10.60
N GLN A 38 18.09 9.74 -11.22
CA GLN A 38 19.19 10.44 -10.57
C GLN A 38 19.05 11.94 -10.76
N GLU A 39 19.73 12.74 -9.93
CA GLU A 39 19.62 14.21 -9.94
C GLU A 39 19.85 14.81 -11.34
N ASP A 40 20.83 14.28 -12.08
CA ASP A 40 21.21 14.74 -13.40
C ASP A 40 20.77 13.82 -14.56
N TRP A 41 19.99 12.77 -14.24
CA TRP A 41 19.62 11.74 -15.22
C TRP A 41 18.21 11.22 -15.02
N PHE A 42 17.26 11.70 -15.84
CA PHE A 42 15.85 11.34 -15.78
C PHE A 42 15.46 10.18 -16.71
N HIS A 43 16.39 9.34 -17.09
CA HIS A 43 16.18 8.23 -18.02
C HIS A 43 15.53 8.66 -19.35
N PRO A 44 16.21 9.46 -20.18
CA PRO A 44 15.67 9.93 -21.46
C PRO A 44 15.42 8.80 -22.47
N GLU A 45 16.06 7.63 -22.29
CA GLU A 45 15.88 6.43 -23.09
C GLU A 45 14.59 5.67 -22.73
N ARG A 46 13.90 6.02 -21.65
CA ARG A 46 12.62 5.40 -21.30
C ARG A 46 11.55 5.83 -22.29
N ILE A 47 10.88 4.85 -22.88
CA ILE A 47 9.75 5.04 -23.80
C ILE A 47 8.52 4.37 -23.17
N ILE A 48 7.35 4.94 -23.38
CA ILE A 48 6.07 4.37 -22.97
C ILE A 48 5.45 3.66 -24.17
N LEU A 49 5.12 2.38 -24.06
CA LEU A 49 4.22 1.73 -24.99
C LEU A 49 2.80 2.12 -24.59
N ASP A 50 2.00 2.59 -25.55
CA ASP A 50 0.70 3.20 -25.28
C ASP A 50 -0.40 2.46 -26.05
N ASP A 51 -1.59 2.35 -25.46
CA ASP A 51 -2.74 1.60 -25.99
C ASP A 51 -3.61 2.38 -26.99
N ALA A 52 -3.26 3.60 -27.34
CA ALA A 52 -4.09 4.48 -28.18
C ALA A 52 -4.47 3.87 -29.55
N LEU A 53 -3.65 2.97 -30.10
CA LEU A 53 -3.95 2.27 -31.37
C LEU A 53 -4.24 0.79 -31.18
N MET A 54 -3.69 0.16 -30.16
CA MET A 54 -3.83 -1.26 -29.88
C MET A 54 -3.64 -1.52 -28.40
N ALA A 55 -4.62 -2.16 -27.75
CA ALA A 55 -4.54 -2.50 -26.33
C ALA A 55 -3.23 -3.24 -26.01
N VAL A 56 -2.50 -2.75 -24.99
CA VAL A 56 -1.23 -3.33 -24.57
C VAL A 56 -1.44 -4.63 -23.80
N PRO A 57 -0.48 -5.58 -23.84
CA PRO A 57 -0.52 -6.75 -22.99
C PRO A 57 -0.28 -6.37 -21.53
N LYS A 58 -0.69 -7.23 -20.60
CA LYS A 58 -0.26 -7.10 -19.19
C LYS A 58 1.17 -7.63 -19.08
N VAL A 59 2.04 -6.81 -18.48
CA VAL A 59 3.43 -7.14 -18.21
C VAL A 59 3.80 -6.77 -16.78
N SER A 60 4.84 -7.41 -16.28
CA SER A 60 5.54 -7.07 -15.04
C SER A 60 6.92 -6.50 -15.34
N THR A 61 7.53 -5.83 -14.36
CA THR A 61 8.93 -5.38 -14.45
C THR A 61 9.85 -6.57 -14.77
N GLY A 62 10.73 -6.41 -15.74
CA GLY A 62 11.64 -7.47 -16.19
C GLY A 62 11.13 -8.30 -17.36
N ASP A 63 9.84 -8.23 -17.70
CA ASP A 63 9.29 -8.89 -18.87
C ASP A 63 9.88 -8.30 -20.16
N ARG A 64 9.96 -9.12 -21.21
CA ARG A 64 10.53 -8.76 -22.52
C ARG A 64 9.53 -9.02 -23.62
N PHE A 65 9.70 -8.31 -24.73
CA PHE A 65 9.01 -8.65 -25.97
C PHE A 65 9.88 -9.52 -26.85
N ALA A 66 9.31 -10.63 -27.34
CA ALA A 66 10.04 -11.67 -28.10
C ALA A 66 10.50 -11.22 -29.48
N ALA A 67 10.04 -10.08 -29.98
CA ALA A 67 10.37 -9.54 -31.30
C ALA A 67 10.33 -7.99 -31.28
N PRO A 68 10.93 -7.32 -32.29
CA PRO A 68 10.90 -5.88 -32.40
C PRO A 68 9.48 -5.30 -32.44
N ILE A 69 9.27 -4.22 -31.70
CA ILE A 69 8.05 -3.44 -31.71
C ILE A 69 8.20 -2.30 -32.73
N VAL A 70 7.24 -2.19 -33.64
CA VAL A 70 7.23 -1.16 -34.70
C VAL A 70 5.99 -0.29 -34.55
N GLY A 71 6.19 1.01 -34.40
CA GLY A 71 5.08 1.94 -34.20
C GLY A 71 5.46 3.37 -34.57
N VAL A 72 4.55 4.28 -34.32
CA VAL A 72 4.74 5.73 -34.48
C VAL A 72 5.17 6.31 -33.14
N LEU A 73 6.25 7.10 -33.17
CA LEU A 73 6.71 7.82 -31.98
C LEU A 73 5.86 9.10 -31.82
N ASP A 74 5.29 9.25 -30.66
CA ASP A 74 4.52 10.42 -30.22
C ASP A 74 5.17 11.03 -28.97
N TYR A 75 4.77 12.26 -28.62
CA TYR A 75 5.16 12.92 -27.39
C TYR A 75 3.95 13.53 -26.70
N ASN A 76 3.58 12.96 -25.55
CA ASN A 76 2.37 13.34 -24.83
C ASN A 76 2.57 13.21 -23.32
N TYR A 77 1.96 14.10 -22.52
CA TYR A 77 2.11 14.15 -21.05
C TYR A 77 3.57 14.08 -20.56
N GLY A 78 4.48 14.76 -21.28
CA GLY A 78 5.90 14.81 -20.90
C GLY A 78 6.71 13.55 -21.17
N ASN A 79 6.16 12.58 -21.92
CA ASN A 79 6.84 11.31 -22.23
C ASN A 79 6.85 11.05 -23.74
N PHE A 80 7.93 10.41 -24.22
CA PHE A 80 7.92 9.77 -25.52
C PHE A 80 7.10 8.47 -25.44
N LYS A 81 6.16 8.32 -26.37
CA LYS A 81 5.25 7.18 -26.46
C LYS A 81 5.40 6.49 -27.80
N LEU A 82 5.36 5.17 -27.81
CA LEU A 82 5.30 4.36 -29.03
C LEU A 82 3.90 3.82 -29.20
N LEU A 83 3.21 4.28 -30.25
CA LEU A 83 1.87 3.86 -30.65
C LEU A 83 2.01 2.73 -31.68
N ASN A 84 1.68 1.50 -31.28
CA ASN A 84 1.80 0.33 -32.16
C ASN A 84 0.46 0.05 -32.86
N PRO A 85 0.40 0.08 -34.21
CA PRO A 85 -0.80 -0.23 -34.96
C PRO A 85 -0.98 -1.74 -35.27
N LYS A 86 -0.09 -2.60 -34.77
CA LYS A 86 -0.07 -4.04 -35.06
C LYS A 86 -0.21 -4.85 -33.77
N PRO A 87 -0.57 -6.15 -33.85
CA PRO A 87 -0.53 -7.02 -32.68
C PRO A 87 0.85 -6.98 -32.00
N TRP A 88 0.84 -6.94 -30.68
CA TRP A 88 2.06 -6.93 -29.88
C TRP A 88 2.79 -8.26 -30.02
N PRO A 89 4.13 -8.27 -30.04
CA PRO A 89 4.90 -9.48 -29.94
C PRO A 89 4.60 -10.23 -28.64
N ALA A 90 4.85 -11.54 -28.62
CA ALA A 90 4.68 -12.33 -27.40
C ALA A 90 5.51 -11.77 -26.25
N VAL A 91 4.94 -11.76 -25.06
CA VAL A 91 5.65 -11.39 -23.83
C VAL A 91 6.42 -12.61 -23.31
N VAL A 92 7.69 -12.41 -23.01
CA VAL A 92 8.55 -13.37 -22.33
C VAL A 92 8.68 -12.94 -20.87
N PRO A 93 8.17 -13.73 -19.92
CA PRO A 93 8.23 -13.38 -18.51
C PRO A 93 9.67 -13.18 -18.01
N GLY A 94 9.91 -12.15 -17.25
CA GLY A 94 11.20 -11.85 -16.62
C GLY A 94 11.47 -12.65 -15.35
N GLY A 95 10.45 -13.34 -14.82
CA GLY A 95 10.57 -14.17 -13.61
C GLY A 95 10.74 -13.39 -12.31
N LEU A 96 10.30 -12.13 -12.26
CA LEU A 96 10.34 -11.34 -11.04
C LEU A 96 9.26 -11.83 -10.07
N GLU A 97 9.71 -12.43 -8.97
CA GLU A 97 8.82 -12.88 -7.90
C GLU A 97 8.45 -11.72 -6.94
N PRO A 98 7.31 -11.80 -6.22
CA PRO A 98 6.99 -10.87 -5.14
C PRO A 98 8.13 -10.77 -4.13
N GLU A 99 8.37 -9.55 -3.63
CA GLU A 99 9.41 -9.33 -2.63
C GLU A 99 8.99 -9.91 -1.27
N THR A 100 9.92 -10.57 -0.61
CA THR A 100 9.75 -11.12 0.73
C THR A 100 10.75 -10.46 1.66
N THR A 101 10.30 -10.06 2.85
CA THR A 101 11.16 -9.46 3.86
C THR A 101 12.27 -10.41 4.29
N THR A 102 13.46 -9.88 4.47
CA THR A 102 14.59 -10.59 5.08
C THR A 102 14.73 -10.29 6.58
N LEU A 103 13.80 -9.49 7.14
CA LEU A 103 13.81 -9.15 8.56
C LEU A 103 13.43 -10.37 9.39
N GLU A 104 14.38 -10.84 10.18
CA GLU A 104 14.12 -11.92 11.12
C GLU A 104 13.37 -11.39 12.34
N GLY A 105 12.43 -12.19 12.84
CA GLY A 105 11.74 -11.95 14.10
C GLY A 105 12.46 -12.64 15.26
N GLY A 106 12.09 -12.28 16.47
CA GLY A 106 12.60 -12.90 17.67
C GLY A 106 11.90 -12.38 18.92
N ALA A 107 12.17 -12.99 20.08
CA ALA A 107 11.55 -12.57 21.33
C ALA A 107 11.84 -11.10 21.67
N GLU A 108 13.04 -10.63 21.34
CA GLU A 108 13.51 -9.27 21.62
C GLU A 108 13.35 -8.29 20.46
N LEU A 109 12.80 -8.74 19.31
CA LEU A 109 12.64 -7.93 18.10
C LEU A 109 11.15 -7.71 17.81
N LEU A 110 10.76 -6.45 17.73
CA LEU A 110 9.41 -6.03 17.34
C LEU A 110 9.40 -5.76 15.83
N LYS A 111 8.57 -6.51 15.09
CA LYS A 111 8.34 -6.27 13.65
C LYS A 111 7.11 -5.39 13.47
N ILE A 112 7.30 -4.26 12.79
CA ILE A 112 6.23 -3.34 12.43
C ILE A 112 6.23 -3.19 10.91
N ALA A 113 5.06 -3.32 10.29
CA ALA A 113 4.85 -3.07 8.87
C ALA A 113 3.80 -1.98 8.64
N THR A 114 3.82 -1.38 7.47
CA THR A 114 2.74 -0.55 6.93
C THR A 114 2.24 -1.18 5.65
N PHE A 115 0.93 -1.21 5.42
CA PHE A 115 0.34 -1.91 4.30
C PHE A 115 -0.97 -1.26 3.84
N ASN A 116 -0.99 -0.75 2.59
CA ASN A 116 -2.19 -0.24 1.97
C ASN A 116 -2.96 -1.41 1.33
N VAL A 117 -4.22 -1.59 1.70
CA VAL A 117 -5.08 -2.70 1.27
C VAL A 117 -6.04 -2.35 0.14
N LEU A 118 -5.88 -1.18 -0.46
CA LEU A 118 -6.61 -0.73 -1.67
C LEU A 118 -8.14 -0.72 -1.49
N ASN A 119 -8.64 0.21 -0.64
CA ASN A 119 -10.07 0.41 -0.39
C ASN A 119 -10.84 -0.86 0.03
N LEU A 120 -10.20 -1.72 0.80
CA LEU A 120 -10.73 -3.04 1.17
C LEU A 120 -12.06 -2.96 1.91
N ASP A 121 -13.08 -3.64 1.40
CA ASP A 121 -14.39 -3.81 2.00
C ASP A 121 -14.85 -5.29 1.99
N PRO A 122 -15.92 -5.68 2.72
CA PRO A 122 -16.33 -7.08 2.79
C PRO A 122 -16.78 -7.72 1.46
N SER A 123 -17.03 -6.95 0.42
CA SER A 123 -17.42 -7.45 -0.91
C SER A 123 -16.23 -7.81 -1.80
N ASP A 124 -15.01 -7.45 -1.38
CA ASP A 124 -13.78 -7.71 -2.14
C ASP A 124 -13.43 -9.20 -2.19
N THR A 125 -12.74 -9.57 -3.24
CA THR A 125 -12.22 -10.94 -3.45
C THR A 125 -10.71 -11.06 -3.22
N THR A 126 -10.08 -10.00 -2.72
CA THR A 126 -8.62 -9.87 -2.60
C THR A 126 -8.07 -10.33 -1.25
N PHE A 127 -8.93 -10.68 -0.29
CA PHE A 127 -8.54 -11.06 1.07
C PHE A 127 -7.46 -12.14 1.13
N ASP A 128 -7.62 -13.22 0.35
CA ASP A 128 -6.63 -14.32 0.33
C ASP A 128 -5.26 -13.83 -0.16
N ALA A 129 -5.23 -12.98 -1.19
CA ALA A 129 -3.99 -12.44 -1.73
C ALA A 129 -3.31 -11.48 -0.74
N LEU A 130 -4.09 -10.63 -0.05
CA LEU A 130 -3.59 -9.73 0.99
C LEU A 130 -3.06 -10.52 2.20
N ALA A 131 -3.77 -11.58 2.59
CA ALA A 131 -3.35 -12.47 3.67
C ALA A 131 -2.00 -13.13 3.38
N VAL A 132 -1.81 -13.68 2.17
CA VAL A 132 -0.52 -14.23 1.73
C VAL A 132 0.58 -13.18 1.80
N GLN A 133 0.32 -11.93 1.37
CA GLN A 133 1.31 -10.86 1.46
C GLN A 133 1.67 -10.54 2.93
N ILE A 134 0.70 -10.52 3.84
CA ILE A 134 0.96 -10.26 5.26
C ILE A 134 1.74 -11.43 5.88
N VAL A 135 1.35 -12.67 5.60
CA VAL A 135 1.96 -13.87 6.22
C VAL A 135 3.32 -14.16 5.62
N ASP A 136 3.41 -14.32 4.31
CA ASP A 136 4.61 -14.81 3.63
C ASP A 136 5.56 -13.69 3.25
N ASN A 137 5.05 -12.60 2.64
CA ASN A 137 5.92 -11.53 2.13
C ASN A 137 6.38 -10.57 3.23
N LEU A 138 5.51 -10.19 4.16
CA LEU A 138 5.87 -9.34 5.31
C LEU A 138 6.33 -10.17 6.52
N GLY A 139 6.21 -11.51 6.48
CA GLY A 139 6.65 -12.41 7.55
C GLY A 139 5.85 -12.27 8.84
N ALA A 140 4.54 -12.10 8.76
CA ALA A 140 3.60 -11.96 9.87
C ALA A 140 4.09 -10.96 10.93
N PRO A 141 4.10 -9.64 10.68
CA PRO A 141 4.58 -8.62 11.61
C PRO A 141 3.82 -8.62 12.92
N ASP A 142 4.44 -8.15 14.00
CA ASP A 142 3.80 -8.03 15.31
C ASP A 142 2.74 -6.91 15.32
N ILE A 143 2.97 -5.84 14.52
CA ILE A 143 2.02 -4.75 14.29
C ILE A 143 2.00 -4.44 12.79
N VAL A 144 0.80 -4.27 12.22
CA VAL A 144 0.61 -3.78 10.85
C VAL A 144 -0.24 -2.52 10.90
N ALA A 145 0.33 -1.40 10.45
CA ALA A 145 -0.40 -0.17 10.21
C ALA A 145 -1.08 -0.25 8.84
N LEU A 146 -2.38 -0.45 8.81
CA LEU A 146 -3.18 -0.58 7.60
C LEU A 146 -3.64 0.78 7.10
N GLN A 147 -3.67 0.96 5.78
CA GLN A 147 -4.32 2.07 5.10
C GLN A 147 -5.41 1.55 4.17
N GLU A 148 -6.43 2.36 3.95
CA GLU A 148 -7.55 2.10 3.04
C GLU A 148 -8.46 0.93 3.46
N ILE A 149 -8.68 0.76 4.76
CA ILE A 149 -9.78 -0.05 5.24
C ILE A 149 -11.08 0.74 5.05
N GLN A 150 -12.04 0.17 4.34
CA GLN A 150 -13.42 0.67 4.20
C GLN A 150 -14.30 0.18 5.34
N ASP A 151 -15.50 0.76 5.44
CA ASP A 151 -16.53 0.28 6.35
C ASP A 151 -17.18 -1.03 5.86
N ASN A 152 -18.17 -1.48 6.61
CA ASN A 152 -18.83 -2.79 6.40
C ASN A 152 -19.66 -2.89 5.12
N ASN A 153 -19.88 -1.80 4.39
CA ASN A 153 -20.64 -1.80 3.14
C ASN A 153 -19.95 -1.04 1.99
N GLY A 154 -18.68 -0.67 2.17
CA GLY A 154 -17.82 -0.13 1.13
C GLY A 154 -18.17 1.32 0.76
N GLU A 155 -18.38 1.59 -0.53
CA GLU A 155 -18.57 2.95 -1.06
C GLU A 155 -20.00 3.49 -0.92
N LYS A 156 -20.86 2.88 -0.11
CA LYS A 156 -22.23 3.38 0.09
C LYS A 156 -22.22 4.54 1.07
N ASP A 157 -22.82 5.65 0.64
CA ASP A 157 -23.05 6.84 1.47
C ASP A 157 -24.39 6.70 2.20
N ASP A 158 -24.42 5.98 3.32
CA ASP A 158 -25.63 5.68 4.08
C ASP A 158 -25.46 5.84 5.61
N GLY A 159 -24.34 6.43 6.04
CA GLY A 159 -24.04 6.67 7.45
C GLY A 159 -23.35 5.49 8.15
N THR A 160 -23.08 4.38 7.45
CA THR A 160 -22.29 3.28 8.00
C THR A 160 -20.85 3.69 8.12
N VAL A 161 -20.27 3.57 9.32
CA VAL A 161 -18.85 3.89 9.58
C VAL A 161 -18.12 2.78 10.32
N ASP A 162 -18.81 1.70 10.69
CA ASP A 162 -18.22 0.53 11.33
C ASP A 162 -17.48 -0.32 10.29
N ALA A 163 -16.27 -0.78 10.61
CA ALA A 163 -15.43 -1.61 9.74
C ALA A 163 -15.15 -3.00 10.32
N SER A 164 -15.90 -3.41 11.33
CA SER A 164 -15.67 -4.67 12.04
C SER A 164 -15.72 -5.90 11.15
N LEU A 165 -16.60 -5.93 10.12
CA LEU A 165 -16.67 -7.01 9.16
C LEU A 165 -15.45 -7.05 8.24
N THR A 166 -14.94 -5.89 7.81
CA THR A 166 -13.74 -5.79 6.95
C THR A 166 -12.51 -6.31 7.69
N TYR A 167 -12.28 -5.86 8.93
CA TYR A 167 -11.18 -6.37 9.75
C TYR A 167 -11.34 -7.87 10.05
N GLY A 168 -12.55 -8.31 10.42
CA GLY A 168 -12.83 -9.71 10.68
C GLY A 168 -12.57 -10.63 9.49
N ALA A 169 -12.96 -10.20 8.29
CA ALA A 169 -12.69 -10.95 7.06
C ALA A 169 -11.18 -11.05 6.77
N LEU A 170 -10.43 -9.94 6.93
CA LEU A 170 -8.98 -9.93 6.73
C LEU A 170 -8.27 -10.84 7.74
N ILE A 171 -8.63 -10.77 9.02
CA ILE A 171 -8.08 -11.65 10.08
C ILE A 171 -8.36 -13.11 9.77
N THR A 172 -9.60 -13.43 9.37
CA THR A 172 -9.98 -14.80 8.99
C THR A 172 -9.15 -15.31 7.81
N ALA A 173 -8.91 -14.47 6.80
CA ALA A 173 -8.07 -14.85 5.67
C ALA A 173 -6.59 -15.04 6.08
N ILE A 174 -6.06 -14.21 6.99
CA ILE A 174 -4.71 -14.37 7.55
C ILE A 174 -4.58 -15.72 8.27
N GLU A 175 -5.54 -16.08 9.10
CA GLU A 175 -5.56 -17.38 9.80
C GLU A 175 -5.65 -18.55 8.81
N ALA A 176 -6.49 -18.43 7.78
CA ALA A 176 -6.62 -19.44 6.71
C ALA A 176 -5.33 -19.60 5.90
N ALA A 177 -4.55 -18.54 5.74
CA ALA A 177 -3.21 -18.57 5.12
C ALA A 177 -2.12 -19.14 6.05
N GLY A 178 -2.48 -19.61 7.25
CA GLY A 178 -1.53 -20.14 8.24
C GLY A 178 -0.82 -19.06 9.07
N GLY A 179 -1.30 -17.83 9.02
CA GLY A 179 -0.81 -16.73 9.84
C GLY A 179 -1.20 -16.83 11.31
N PRO A 180 -0.60 -16.02 12.19
CA PRO A 180 -0.96 -15.95 13.60
C PRO A 180 -2.28 -15.22 13.80
N GLU A 181 -2.85 -15.36 14.99
CA GLU A 181 -3.97 -14.56 15.47
C GLU A 181 -3.60 -13.06 15.49
N TYR A 182 -4.51 -12.22 14.97
CA TYR A 182 -4.46 -10.76 15.06
C TYR A 182 -5.71 -10.22 15.75
N ASP A 183 -5.55 -9.12 16.48
CA ASP A 183 -6.63 -8.23 16.92
C ASP A 183 -6.45 -6.87 16.20
N TRP A 184 -7.44 -5.98 16.27
CA TRP A 184 -7.41 -4.71 15.55
C TRP A 184 -7.89 -3.53 16.38
N ARG A 185 -7.42 -2.34 16.04
CA ARG A 185 -7.90 -1.05 16.58
C ARG A 185 -7.93 0.01 15.51
N ASP A 186 -9.01 0.79 15.49
CA ASP A 186 -9.13 2.01 14.70
C ASP A 186 -9.89 3.11 15.45
N VAL A 187 -10.11 4.25 14.80
CA VAL A 187 -11.09 5.26 15.15
C VAL A 187 -11.92 5.53 13.90
N ALA A 188 -13.22 5.19 13.95
CA ALA A 188 -14.12 5.41 12.83
C ALA A 188 -14.13 6.89 12.40
N PRO A 189 -14.16 7.19 11.08
CA PRO A 189 -14.32 8.56 10.58
C PRO A 189 -15.68 9.14 10.92
N ALA A 190 -15.84 10.46 10.80
CA ALA A 190 -17.17 11.02 10.57
C ALA A 190 -17.59 10.62 9.15
N ASP A 191 -18.83 10.21 9.00
CA ASP A 191 -19.36 9.72 7.74
C ASP A 191 -19.02 10.64 6.57
N ASN A 192 -18.38 10.07 5.54
CA ASN A 192 -17.98 10.72 4.29
C ASN A 192 -17.19 12.05 4.46
N GLN A 193 -16.33 12.16 5.50
CA GLN A 193 -15.59 13.40 5.79
C GLN A 193 -14.05 13.26 5.79
N ASP A 194 -13.53 12.07 5.62
CA ASP A 194 -12.07 11.88 5.63
C ASP A 194 -11.47 11.76 4.22
N GLY A 195 -12.25 12.05 3.16
CA GLY A 195 -11.83 11.91 1.76
C GLY A 195 -11.64 10.45 1.35
N GLY A 196 -11.04 10.24 0.18
CA GLY A 196 -10.83 8.92 -0.40
C GLY A 196 -11.88 8.60 -1.47
N ALA A 197 -12.42 7.39 -1.47
CA ALA A 197 -13.46 7.00 -2.42
C ALA A 197 -14.76 7.75 -2.13
N PRO A 198 -15.52 8.16 -3.15
CA PRO A 198 -16.84 8.79 -2.96
C PRO A 198 -17.79 7.84 -2.19
N GLY A 199 -18.50 8.37 -1.18
CA GLY A 199 -19.38 7.60 -0.31
C GLY A 199 -18.68 6.63 0.63
N GLY A 200 -17.34 6.52 0.55
CA GLY A 200 -16.54 5.64 1.36
C GLY A 200 -16.00 6.28 2.64
N ASN A 201 -15.72 5.44 3.62
CA ASN A 201 -15.20 5.83 4.91
C ASN A 201 -13.83 5.19 5.16
N ILE A 202 -12.88 5.38 4.20
CA ILE A 202 -11.55 4.80 4.32
C ILE A 202 -10.79 5.40 5.49
N ARG A 203 -10.05 4.52 6.15
CA ARG A 203 -9.33 4.87 7.38
C ARG A 203 -7.99 4.17 7.48
N VAL A 204 -7.21 4.62 8.45
CA VAL A 204 -6.05 3.89 8.95
C VAL A 204 -6.44 3.11 10.19
N GLY A 205 -5.83 1.95 10.39
CA GLY A 205 -6.03 1.11 11.56
C GLY A 205 -4.81 0.27 11.86
N PHE A 206 -4.84 -0.45 12.95
CA PHE A 206 -3.80 -1.38 13.37
C PHE A 206 -4.33 -2.80 13.38
N LEU A 207 -3.59 -3.74 12.79
CA LEU A 207 -3.60 -5.14 13.21
C LEU A 207 -2.42 -5.36 14.14
N PHE A 208 -2.60 -6.19 15.16
CA PHE A 208 -1.50 -6.55 16.06
C PHE A 208 -1.68 -7.96 16.61
N ARG A 209 -0.57 -8.61 16.92
CA ARG A 209 -0.53 -9.97 17.48
C ARG A 209 -0.65 -9.89 19.00
N PRO A 210 -1.80 -10.27 19.62
CA PRO A 210 -2.04 -10.12 21.06
C PRO A 210 -1.06 -10.94 21.92
N HIS A 211 -0.50 -12.03 21.38
CA HIS A 211 0.51 -12.84 22.05
C HIS A 211 1.94 -12.25 22.00
N ARG A 212 2.13 -11.16 21.24
CA ARG A 212 3.44 -10.50 21.09
C ARG A 212 3.47 -9.11 21.67
N VAL A 213 2.39 -8.37 21.50
CA VAL A 213 2.24 -7.00 21.98
C VAL A 213 0.90 -6.84 22.71
N THR A 214 0.85 -6.00 23.71
CA THR A 214 -0.41 -5.60 24.34
C THR A 214 -0.77 -4.21 23.81
N PHE A 215 -1.93 -4.07 23.20
CA PHE A 215 -2.48 -2.75 22.90
C PHE A 215 -3.00 -2.11 24.19
N VAL A 216 -2.63 -0.85 24.42
CA VAL A 216 -3.09 -0.10 25.61
C VAL A 216 -4.29 0.74 25.24
N ASP A 217 -5.49 0.22 25.50
CA ASP A 217 -6.74 0.97 25.29
C ASP A 217 -6.88 2.10 26.33
N ARG A 218 -7.08 3.34 25.87
CA ARG A 218 -7.32 4.53 26.72
C ARG A 218 -8.48 5.35 26.19
N GLY A 219 -9.55 5.42 26.94
CA GLY A 219 -10.74 6.17 26.60
C GLY A 219 -11.42 5.63 25.32
N THR A 220 -12.34 6.43 24.80
CA THR A 220 -13.02 6.15 23.51
C THR A 220 -12.94 7.41 22.68
N ALA A 221 -12.19 7.36 21.59
CA ALA A 221 -12.02 8.50 20.69
C ALA A 221 -13.14 8.54 19.65
N GLY A 222 -13.76 9.71 19.52
CA GLY A 222 -14.61 10.02 18.38
C GLY A 222 -13.79 10.54 17.17
N PRO A 223 -14.44 10.76 16.03
CA PRO A 223 -13.76 11.11 14.77
C PRO A 223 -13.00 12.44 14.80
N ARG A 224 -13.32 13.32 15.76
CA ARG A 224 -12.71 14.66 15.93
C ARG A 224 -11.92 14.81 17.22
N ASP A 225 -11.81 13.76 18.02
CA ASP A 225 -11.08 13.80 19.29
C ASP A 225 -9.58 13.60 19.04
N ALA A 226 -8.79 14.57 19.51
CA ALA A 226 -7.35 14.52 19.36
C ALA A 226 -6.70 13.78 20.54
N THR A 227 -5.81 12.86 20.25
CA THR A 227 -4.88 12.34 21.25
C THR A 227 -3.68 13.26 21.43
N GLN A 228 -3.13 13.28 22.63
CA GLN A 228 -1.95 14.04 23.01
C GLN A 228 -1.06 13.19 23.92
N PRO A 229 0.27 13.31 23.82
CA PRO A 229 1.17 12.72 24.80
C PRO A 229 1.09 13.51 26.11
N VAL A 230 0.93 12.81 27.21
CA VAL A 230 0.90 13.37 28.56
C VAL A 230 1.84 12.59 29.47
N MET A 231 2.30 13.22 30.55
CA MET A 231 3.10 12.54 31.56
C MET A 231 2.17 11.78 32.52
N GLY A 232 2.19 10.46 32.41
CA GLY A 232 1.49 9.56 33.32
C GLY A 232 2.36 9.08 34.46
N ARG A 233 1.87 8.10 35.20
CA ARG A 233 2.56 7.56 36.39
C ARG A 233 3.82 6.76 36.05
N ALA A 234 3.79 6.05 34.91
CA ALA A 234 4.88 5.16 34.48
C ALA A 234 5.73 5.77 33.35
N GLY A 235 5.49 7.00 32.95
CA GLY A 235 6.15 7.67 31.85
C GLY A 235 5.17 8.38 30.93
N VAL A 236 5.59 8.63 29.69
CA VAL A 236 4.69 9.23 28.68
C VAL A 236 3.61 8.22 28.31
N GLU A 237 2.38 8.70 28.19
CA GLU A 237 1.19 7.95 27.74
C GLU A 237 0.35 8.81 26.80
N LEU A 238 -0.52 8.19 25.99
CA LEU A 238 -1.49 8.91 25.15
C LEU A 238 -2.75 9.23 25.98
N THR A 239 -3.38 10.39 25.73
CA THR A 239 -4.69 10.71 26.33
C THR A 239 -5.81 9.83 25.80
N LEU A 240 -5.71 9.40 24.53
CA LEU A 240 -6.60 8.46 23.85
C LEU A 240 -5.76 7.47 23.06
N SER A 241 -6.04 6.17 23.19
CA SER A 241 -5.39 5.09 22.44
C SER A 241 -6.42 3.97 22.15
N PRO A 242 -6.77 3.72 20.86
CA PRO A 242 -6.33 4.48 19.68
C PRO A 242 -6.85 5.92 19.73
N GLY A 243 -6.11 6.85 19.10
CA GLY A 243 -6.52 8.25 19.05
C GLY A 243 -6.01 8.94 17.80
N ARG A 244 -6.74 9.93 17.30
CA ARG A 244 -6.38 10.68 16.09
C ARG A 244 -5.41 11.82 16.42
N VAL A 245 -4.41 12.05 15.55
CA VAL A 245 -3.46 13.16 15.71
C VAL A 245 -3.94 14.36 14.91
N GLY A 246 -4.27 15.45 15.62
CA GLY A 246 -4.69 16.71 15.02
C GLY A 246 -5.89 16.63 14.06
N PRO A 247 -6.99 15.90 14.39
CA PRO A 247 -8.06 15.58 13.44
C PRO A 247 -8.81 16.82 12.91
N THR A 248 -8.69 17.95 13.60
CA THR A 248 -9.31 19.23 13.21
C THR A 248 -8.32 20.20 12.53
N ASN A 249 -7.07 19.77 12.29
CA ASN A 249 -6.11 20.61 11.60
C ASN A 249 -6.45 20.69 10.10
N ASN A 250 -6.42 21.89 9.53
CA ASN A 250 -6.72 22.13 8.12
C ASN A 250 -5.80 21.35 7.14
N ALA A 251 -4.60 20.94 7.58
CA ALA A 251 -3.72 20.09 6.79
C ALA A 251 -4.35 18.71 6.49
N PHE A 252 -5.33 18.28 7.30
CA PHE A 252 -6.07 17.04 7.12
C PHE A 252 -7.52 17.26 6.70
N PHE A 253 -7.85 18.45 6.17
CA PHE A 253 -9.18 18.69 5.62
C PHE A 253 -9.43 17.76 4.43
N ASP A 254 -10.58 17.11 4.38
CA ASP A 254 -10.96 16.12 3.37
C ASP A 254 -9.87 15.07 3.12
N SER A 255 -9.24 14.60 4.20
CA SER A 255 -8.14 13.64 4.18
C SER A 255 -8.22 12.72 5.40
N ARG A 256 -7.61 11.53 5.26
CA ARG A 256 -7.48 10.57 6.35
C ARG A 256 -6.66 11.18 7.49
N LYS A 257 -7.10 10.95 8.72
CA LYS A 257 -6.42 11.48 9.90
C LYS A 257 -5.39 10.48 10.40
N PRO A 258 -4.16 10.91 10.77
CA PRO A 258 -3.19 10.02 11.39
C PRO A 258 -3.75 9.39 12.66
N LEU A 259 -3.48 8.09 12.87
CA LEU A 259 -3.91 7.30 14.01
C LEU A 259 -2.71 6.96 14.88
N ALA A 260 -2.76 7.30 16.16
CA ALA A 260 -1.76 6.90 17.14
C ALA A 260 -2.29 5.77 18.03
N GLY A 261 -1.44 4.78 18.27
CA GLY A 261 -1.68 3.68 19.20
C GLY A 261 -0.53 3.53 20.19
N GLU A 262 -0.85 3.17 21.42
CA GLU A 262 0.09 2.84 22.48
C GLU A 262 0.15 1.32 22.64
N PHE A 263 1.34 0.75 22.59
CA PHE A 263 1.59 -0.68 22.70
C PHE A 263 2.61 -0.97 23.81
N LEU A 264 2.52 -2.13 24.42
CA LEU A 264 3.56 -2.67 25.28
C LEU A 264 4.24 -3.85 24.58
N PHE A 265 5.56 -3.78 24.49
CA PHE A 265 6.40 -4.86 24.00
C PHE A 265 7.54 -5.11 25.00
N ASN A 266 7.63 -6.32 25.53
CA ASN A 266 8.64 -6.70 26.55
C ASN A 266 8.71 -5.71 27.71
N GLY A 267 7.55 -5.21 28.17
CA GLY A 267 7.45 -4.24 29.27
C GLY A 267 7.81 -2.80 28.92
N SER A 268 8.17 -2.51 27.68
CA SER A 268 8.47 -1.17 27.18
C SER A 268 7.28 -0.60 26.38
N THR A 269 6.96 0.67 26.59
CA THR A 269 5.94 1.37 25.80
C THR A 269 6.49 1.72 24.42
N VAL A 270 5.71 1.42 23.39
CA VAL A 270 5.96 1.79 21.98
C VAL A 270 4.77 2.56 21.46
N PHE A 271 5.00 3.73 20.90
CA PHE A 271 3.99 4.52 20.22
C PHE A 271 4.13 4.33 18.71
N VAL A 272 3.02 3.98 18.05
CA VAL A 272 2.96 3.84 16.59
C VAL A 272 1.98 4.87 16.05
N VAL A 273 2.43 5.65 15.06
CA VAL A 273 1.57 6.61 14.34
C VAL A 273 1.43 6.16 12.91
N ALA A 274 0.25 5.68 12.55
CA ALA A 274 -0.11 5.29 11.19
C ALA A 274 -0.58 6.53 10.41
N ASN A 275 -0.04 6.71 9.20
CA ASN A 275 -0.38 7.81 8.31
C ASN A 275 -0.87 7.28 6.98
N HIS A 276 -1.81 7.99 6.37
CA HIS A 276 -2.20 7.82 4.98
C HIS A 276 -2.19 9.21 4.32
N LEU A 277 -1.12 9.50 3.61
CA LEU A 277 -0.93 10.78 2.94
C LEU A 277 -1.77 10.84 1.66
N ASN A 278 -2.20 12.05 1.28
CA ASN A 278 -2.93 12.24 0.03
C ASN A 278 -2.04 11.90 -1.17
N SER A 279 -2.60 11.17 -2.13
CA SER A 279 -2.04 11.08 -3.47
C SER A 279 -2.08 12.44 -4.17
N LYS A 280 -1.09 12.72 -4.99
CA LYS A 280 -1.02 13.94 -5.80
C LYS A 280 -1.77 13.76 -7.12
#